data_bfa99a707072f90ae0941e6689dae5ac
#
_entry.id   bfa99a707072f90ae0941e6689dae5ac
#
_cell.length_a   1.000
_cell.length_b   1.000
_cell.length_c   1.000
_cell.angle_alpha   90.00
_cell.angle_beta   90.00
_cell.angle_gamma   90.00
#
_symmetry.space_group_name_H-M   'P 1'
#
loop_
_entity.id
_entity.type
_entity.pdbx_description
1 polymer ?
#
loop_
_entity_poly.entity_id
_entity_poly.type
_entity_poly.pdbx_seq_one_letter_code
_entity_poly.pdbx_strand_id
1 'polypeptide(L)'
;DSQVDPLIEKHRRFLLKHGITLHDDNHNLPSMYITPKQHKSPIGSRFITSGNACSLQQLSIYLGICLKSMLFSAKNHSVYHNKFYPRNDYYVIDSNEPVLEFINMSNSSSGFKSVNTYDFSTLYTSIPHVQLKDNITSFVDRVFDFKDKPFLIPNLYTKKAYWSDNVSNNVYFSRESLIECIEFLIDNSYVLINNVIYRQVIGIPMGTNAGPQIANTY
;
A
#
# COMPACT_ATOMS: atom_id res chain seq x y z
N ASP A 1 3.17 23.29 -17.75
CA ASP A 1 2.15 22.63 -18.56
C ASP A 1 2.74 21.65 -19.58
N SER A 2 3.74 22.02 -20.42
CA SER A 2 4.26 21.13 -21.48
C SER A 2 4.90 19.81 -21.03
N GLN A 3 5.30 19.64 -19.79
CA GLN A 3 5.92 18.40 -19.27
C GLN A 3 4.95 17.55 -18.45
N VAL A 4 3.87 18.10 -17.93
CA VAL A 4 2.86 17.40 -17.12
C VAL A 4 1.96 16.55 -18.01
N ASP A 5 1.50 17.10 -19.13
CA ASP A 5 0.53 16.46 -20.03
C ASP A 5 1.00 15.10 -20.59
N PRO A 6 2.27 14.93 -21.04
CA PRO A 6 2.77 13.63 -21.49
C PRO A 6 2.79 12.57 -20.39
N LEU A 7 3.03 12.95 -19.12
CA LEU A 7 3.01 12.03 -17.99
C LEU A 7 1.58 11.58 -17.67
N ILE A 8 0.64 12.54 -17.65
CA ILE A 8 -0.77 12.25 -17.44
C ILE A 8 -1.32 11.34 -18.55
N GLU A 9 -0.95 11.61 -19.80
CA GLU A 9 -1.35 10.78 -20.93
C GLU A 9 -0.76 9.36 -20.85
N LYS A 10 0.49 9.20 -20.39
CA LYS A 10 1.08 7.90 -20.08
C LYS A 10 0.27 7.16 -19.01
N HIS A 11 -0.10 7.85 -17.93
CA HIS A 11 -0.93 7.29 -16.86
C HIS A 11 -2.30 6.87 -17.40
N ARG A 12 -2.96 7.74 -18.19
CA ARG A 12 -4.26 7.46 -18.81
C ARG A 12 -4.24 6.19 -19.65
N ARG A 13 -3.26 6.04 -20.54
CA ARG A 13 -3.12 4.83 -21.39
C ARG A 13 -2.94 3.57 -20.56
N PHE A 14 -2.13 3.64 -19.51
CA PHE A 14 -1.94 2.51 -18.62
C PHE A 14 -3.23 2.14 -17.89
N LEU A 15 -3.93 3.12 -17.33
CA LEU A 15 -5.19 2.90 -16.63
C LEU A 15 -6.26 2.27 -17.54
N LEU A 16 -6.40 2.78 -18.76
CA LEU A 16 -7.36 2.25 -19.74
C LEU A 16 -7.07 0.79 -20.11
N LYS A 17 -5.78 0.39 -20.21
CA LYS A 17 -5.36 -1.02 -20.40
C LYS A 17 -5.95 -1.95 -19.32
N HIS A 18 -6.11 -1.45 -18.10
CA HIS A 18 -6.65 -2.18 -16.95
C HIS A 18 -8.12 -1.88 -16.66
N GLY A 19 -8.85 -1.28 -17.59
CA GLY A 19 -10.27 -0.96 -17.44
C GLY A 19 -10.56 0.14 -16.40
N ILE A 20 -9.55 0.92 -16.01
CA ILE A 20 -9.68 2.01 -15.05
C ILE A 20 -9.83 3.32 -15.82
N THR A 21 -10.96 3.99 -15.66
CA THR A 21 -11.20 5.29 -16.29
C THR A 21 -10.64 6.41 -15.44
N LEU A 22 -9.90 7.32 -16.03
CA LEU A 22 -9.48 8.55 -15.39
C LEU A 22 -10.67 9.54 -15.38
N HIS A 23 -11.04 10.03 -14.19
CA HIS A 23 -12.07 11.08 -14.08
C HIS A 23 -11.53 12.42 -14.61
N ASP A 24 -12.42 13.23 -15.17
CA ASP A 24 -12.05 14.51 -15.80
C ASP A 24 -11.37 15.50 -14.84
N ASP A 25 -11.62 15.39 -13.55
CA ASP A 25 -10.95 16.22 -12.52
C ASP A 25 -9.54 15.74 -12.16
N ASN A 26 -9.11 14.56 -12.61
CA ASN A 26 -7.85 13.91 -12.19
C ASN A 26 -6.71 14.15 -13.20
N HIS A 27 -6.49 15.40 -13.57
CA HIS A 27 -5.47 15.80 -14.55
C HIS A 27 -4.21 16.41 -13.94
N ASN A 28 -3.93 16.18 -12.66
CA ASN A 28 -2.80 16.76 -11.97
C ASN A 28 -1.79 15.71 -11.50
N LEU A 29 -0.56 16.15 -11.26
CA LEU A 29 0.41 15.42 -10.44
C LEU A 29 0.27 15.85 -8.97
N PRO A 30 0.60 14.96 -8.01
CA PRO A 30 0.57 15.30 -6.59
C PRO A 30 1.49 16.48 -6.27
N SER A 31 1.01 17.41 -5.46
CA SER A 31 1.81 18.53 -4.94
C SER A 31 2.44 18.17 -3.60
N MET A 32 3.73 18.48 -3.44
CA MET A 32 4.45 18.27 -2.18
C MET A 32 4.64 19.61 -1.46
N TYR A 33 4.39 19.62 -0.15
CA TYR A 33 4.65 20.75 0.74
C TYR A 33 5.28 20.28 2.05
N ILE A 34 5.86 21.22 2.79
CA ILE A 34 6.60 20.95 4.02
C ILE A 34 5.80 21.48 5.20
N THR A 35 5.68 20.66 6.24
CA THR A 35 5.13 21.06 7.54
C THR A 35 6.18 20.89 8.65
N PRO A 36 6.26 21.82 9.63
CA PRO A 36 7.19 21.68 10.75
C PRO A 36 6.73 20.61 11.74
N LYS A 37 7.67 19.85 12.29
CA LYS A 37 7.48 18.95 13.45
C LYS A 37 7.76 19.73 14.73
N GLN A 38 6.78 20.47 15.24
CA GLN A 38 6.92 21.38 16.37
C GLN A 38 7.32 20.69 17.69
N HIS A 39 7.04 19.39 17.84
CA HIS A 39 7.36 18.59 19.02
C HIS A 39 8.82 18.10 19.08
N LYS A 40 9.65 18.42 18.07
CA LYS A 40 11.06 18.03 18.02
C LYS A 40 11.98 19.24 18.29
N SER A 41 13.08 18.99 18.99
CA SER A 41 14.15 19.96 19.20
C SER A 41 15.48 19.36 18.70
N PRO A 42 16.12 19.92 17.65
CA PRO A 42 15.63 21.03 16.84
C PRO A 42 14.36 20.72 16.04
N ILE A 43 13.62 21.74 15.62
CA ILE A 43 12.40 21.60 14.83
C ILE A 43 12.72 20.83 13.54
N GLY A 44 12.08 19.69 13.34
CA GLY A 44 12.22 18.88 12.14
C GLY A 44 11.19 19.25 11.07
N SER A 45 11.35 18.68 9.88
CA SER A 45 10.42 18.84 8.76
C SER A 45 9.67 17.55 8.47
N ARG A 46 8.43 17.67 7.96
CA ARG A 46 7.65 16.59 7.39
C ARG A 46 7.24 16.96 5.99
N PHE A 47 7.59 16.13 5.02
CA PHE A 47 7.10 16.25 3.65
C PHE A 47 5.72 15.63 3.56
N ILE A 48 4.77 16.37 3.01
CA ILE A 48 3.40 15.90 2.78
C ILE A 48 3.09 16.04 1.31
N THR A 49 2.53 14.98 0.74
CA THR A 49 2.12 14.96 -0.66
C THR A 49 0.60 14.88 -0.74
N SER A 50 -0.01 15.85 -1.42
CA SER A 50 -1.44 15.82 -1.72
C SER A 50 -1.69 15.00 -2.96
N GLY A 51 -2.35 13.84 -2.81
CA GLY A 51 -2.70 12.95 -3.91
C GLY A 51 -4.14 13.10 -4.42
N ASN A 52 -4.88 14.11 -3.96
CA ASN A 52 -6.25 14.37 -4.40
C ASN A 52 -6.27 14.92 -5.84
N ALA A 53 -7.25 14.51 -6.63
CA ALA A 53 -7.42 14.89 -8.04
C ALA A 53 -6.19 14.63 -8.92
N CYS A 54 -5.44 13.58 -8.60
CA CYS A 54 -4.23 13.20 -9.32
C CYS A 54 -4.47 12.02 -10.26
N SER A 55 -3.70 11.97 -11.34
CA SER A 55 -3.86 10.97 -12.41
C SER A 55 -3.73 9.51 -11.96
N LEU A 56 -2.99 9.21 -10.88
CA LEU A 56 -2.86 7.87 -10.32
C LEU A 56 -3.73 7.63 -9.07
N GLN A 57 -4.58 8.61 -8.67
CA GLN A 57 -5.41 8.47 -7.49
C GLN A 57 -6.34 7.25 -7.57
N GLN A 58 -7.05 7.09 -8.69
CA GLN A 58 -7.99 6.00 -8.87
C GLN A 58 -7.30 4.64 -8.80
N LEU A 59 -6.14 4.49 -9.45
CA LEU A 59 -5.34 3.28 -9.36
C LEU A 59 -4.95 2.99 -7.91
N SER A 60 -4.44 4.00 -7.19
CA SER A 60 -4.01 3.82 -5.81
C SER A 60 -5.15 3.44 -4.85
N ILE A 61 -6.38 3.90 -5.12
CA ILE A 61 -7.57 3.49 -4.37
C ILE A 61 -7.87 2.00 -4.60
N TYR A 62 -7.91 1.56 -5.86
CA TYR A 62 -8.14 0.15 -6.19
C TYR A 62 -7.08 -0.75 -5.58
N LEU A 63 -5.79 -0.39 -5.74
CA LEU A 63 -4.67 -1.14 -5.15
C LEU A 63 -4.74 -1.19 -3.62
N GLY A 64 -5.08 -0.07 -2.98
CA GLY A 64 -5.27 -0.01 -1.53
C GLY A 64 -6.36 -0.96 -1.04
N ILE A 65 -7.49 -1.05 -1.76
CA ILE A 65 -8.59 -1.99 -1.46
C ILE A 65 -8.13 -3.43 -1.65
N CYS A 66 -7.45 -3.74 -2.75
CA CYS A 66 -6.93 -5.08 -3.04
C CYS A 66 -5.92 -5.53 -1.98
N LEU A 67 -4.88 -4.75 -1.74
CA LEU A 67 -3.84 -5.08 -0.77
C LEU A 67 -4.39 -5.23 0.66
N LYS A 68 -5.35 -4.36 1.08
CA LYS A 68 -6.02 -4.51 2.38
C LYS A 68 -6.76 -5.85 2.49
N SER A 69 -7.47 -6.27 1.44
CA SER A 69 -8.18 -7.55 1.42
C SER A 69 -7.21 -8.73 1.38
N MET A 70 -6.06 -8.59 0.73
CA MET A 70 -4.99 -9.59 0.72
C MET A 70 -4.31 -9.72 2.09
N LEU A 71 -4.01 -8.62 2.76
CA LEU A 71 -3.46 -8.63 4.13
C LEU A 71 -4.43 -9.32 5.10
N PHE A 72 -5.73 -9.04 5.01
CA PHE A 72 -6.76 -9.74 5.79
C PHE A 72 -6.78 -11.24 5.48
N SER A 73 -6.64 -11.63 4.20
CA SER A 73 -6.57 -13.02 3.79
C SER A 73 -5.33 -13.72 4.34
N ALA A 74 -4.16 -13.06 4.32
CA ALA A 74 -2.91 -13.56 4.88
C ALA A 74 -3.01 -13.77 6.40
N LYS A 75 -3.61 -12.79 7.11
CA LYS A 75 -3.88 -12.91 8.55
C LYS A 75 -4.73 -14.13 8.88
N ASN A 76 -5.84 -14.32 8.18
CA ASN A 76 -6.72 -15.47 8.40
C ASN A 76 -6.05 -16.80 8.07
N HIS A 77 -5.25 -16.83 7.00
CA HIS A 77 -4.48 -18.01 6.62
C HIS A 77 -3.47 -18.38 7.71
N SER A 78 -2.73 -17.40 8.24
CA SER A 78 -1.79 -17.61 9.35
C SER A 78 -2.48 -18.12 10.61
N VAL A 79 -3.63 -17.54 10.99
CA VAL A 79 -4.41 -18.01 12.15
C VAL A 79 -4.89 -19.44 11.96
N TYR A 80 -5.31 -19.83 10.74
CA TYR A 80 -5.69 -21.21 10.44
C TYR A 80 -4.50 -22.15 10.55
N HIS A 81 -3.36 -21.80 9.96
CA HIS A 81 -2.14 -22.62 10.03
C HIS A 81 -1.61 -22.79 11.45
N ASN A 82 -1.71 -21.77 12.30
CA ASN A 82 -1.26 -21.83 13.69
C ASN A 82 -2.00 -22.86 14.56
N LYS A 83 -3.19 -23.29 14.14
CA LYS A 83 -3.92 -24.39 14.80
C LYS A 83 -3.21 -25.74 14.62
N PHE A 84 -2.46 -25.89 13.55
CA PHE A 84 -1.76 -27.15 13.21
C PHE A 84 -0.25 -27.04 13.42
N TYR A 85 0.31 -25.84 13.27
CA TYR A 85 1.73 -25.56 13.42
C TYR A 85 1.88 -24.32 14.31
N PRO A 86 2.46 -24.42 15.50
CA PRO A 86 2.56 -23.30 16.46
C PRO A 86 3.61 -22.27 16.02
N ARG A 87 3.41 -21.67 14.85
CA ARG A 87 4.26 -20.61 14.29
C ARG A 87 3.38 -19.48 13.77
N ASN A 88 3.55 -18.28 14.33
CA ASN A 88 2.88 -17.10 13.83
C ASN A 88 3.69 -16.50 12.68
N ASP A 89 3.17 -16.56 11.47
CA ASP A 89 3.80 -16.01 10.26
C ASP A 89 3.22 -14.65 9.88
N TYR A 90 2.33 -14.08 10.69
CA TYR A 90 1.71 -12.77 10.45
C TYR A 90 1.89 -11.86 11.68
N TYR A 91 2.65 -10.80 11.51
CA TYR A 91 3.05 -9.90 12.59
C TYR A 91 2.39 -8.51 12.55
N VAL A 92 1.58 -8.21 11.52
CA VAL A 92 0.89 -6.93 11.40
C VAL A 92 -0.34 -6.93 12.30
N ILE A 93 -0.45 -5.95 13.19
CA ILE A 93 -1.60 -5.75 14.08
C ILE A 93 -2.39 -4.52 13.64
N ASP A 94 -3.72 -4.63 13.69
CA ASP A 94 -4.64 -3.59 13.22
C ASP A 94 -5.11 -2.66 14.36
N SER A 95 -4.90 -3.07 15.63
CA SER A 95 -5.34 -2.32 16.80
C SER A 95 -4.40 -2.54 17.98
N ASN A 96 -4.58 -1.78 19.06
CA ASN A 96 -3.81 -1.93 20.29
C ASN A 96 -4.30 -3.09 21.19
N GLU A 97 -5.48 -3.65 20.93
CA GLU A 97 -6.06 -4.72 21.76
C GLU A 97 -5.18 -5.94 21.91
N PRO A 98 -4.60 -6.53 20.83
CA PRO A 98 -3.70 -7.67 20.97
C PRO A 98 -2.45 -7.37 21.82
N VAL A 99 -1.99 -6.11 21.79
CA VAL A 99 -0.84 -5.68 22.63
C VAL A 99 -1.25 -5.63 24.09
N LEU A 100 -2.43 -5.10 24.40
CA LEU A 100 -2.95 -5.04 25.76
C LEU A 100 -3.21 -6.44 26.34
N GLU A 101 -3.80 -7.32 25.53
CA GLU A 101 -4.00 -8.73 25.91
C GLU A 101 -2.66 -9.41 26.21
N PHE A 102 -1.65 -9.23 25.36
CA PHE A 102 -0.30 -9.77 25.57
C PHE A 102 0.34 -9.23 26.86
N ILE A 103 0.22 -7.92 27.13
CA ILE A 103 0.74 -7.31 28.37
C ILE A 103 0.03 -7.89 29.60
N ASN A 104 -1.30 -8.03 29.57
CA ASN A 104 -2.08 -8.59 30.66
C ASN A 104 -1.70 -10.07 30.94
N MET A 105 -1.55 -10.88 29.88
CA MET A 105 -1.07 -12.25 30.00
C MET A 105 0.35 -12.31 30.56
N SER A 106 1.23 -11.41 30.10
CA SER A 106 2.62 -11.35 30.54
C SER A 106 2.76 -10.94 32.00
N ASN A 107 1.92 -10.01 32.48
CA ASN A 107 1.89 -9.61 33.89
C ASN A 107 1.45 -10.74 34.83
N SER A 108 0.66 -11.69 34.31
CA SER A 108 0.22 -12.86 35.05
C SER A 108 1.27 -14.00 35.08
N SER A 109 2.33 -13.89 34.29
CA SER A 109 3.39 -14.89 34.17
C SER A 109 4.73 -14.31 34.63
N SER A 110 5.46 -15.05 35.48
CA SER A 110 6.73 -14.61 36.11
C SER A 110 7.94 -14.56 35.13
N GLY A 111 7.75 -14.76 33.84
CA GLY A 111 8.82 -14.95 32.85
C GLY A 111 9.30 -13.70 32.12
N PHE A 112 8.54 -12.60 32.09
CA PHE A 112 8.87 -11.41 31.32
C PHE A 112 9.58 -10.35 32.20
N LYS A 113 10.75 -9.88 31.72
CA LYS A 113 11.56 -8.90 32.46
C LYS A 113 11.43 -7.47 31.89
N SER A 114 11.13 -7.33 30.59
CA SER A 114 11.02 -6.02 29.92
C SER A 114 10.22 -6.12 28.63
N VAL A 115 9.62 -5.01 28.21
CA VAL A 115 9.01 -4.79 26.89
C VAL A 115 9.78 -3.67 26.21
N ASN A 116 10.23 -3.90 24.98
CA ASN A 116 10.92 -2.90 24.18
C ASN A 116 10.05 -2.51 23.00
N THR A 117 10.08 -1.23 22.65
CA THR A 117 9.40 -0.69 21.46
C THR A 117 10.45 -0.13 20.51
N TYR A 118 10.23 -0.34 19.22
CA TYR A 118 11.10 0.15 18.16
C TYR A 118 10.26 0.94 17.14
N ASP A 119 10.84 1.99 16.57
CA ASP A 119 10.23 2.80 15.53
C ASP A 119 11.17 2.94 14.34
N PHE A 120 10.62 2.94 13.13
CA PHE A 120 11.38 3.20 11.93
C PHE A 120 11.48 4.70 11.68
N SER A 121 12.67 5.27 11.77
CA SER A 121 12.87 6.70 11.63
C SER A 121 12.52 7.24 10.24
N THR A 122 12.60 6.42 9.19
CA THR A 122 12.46 6.85 7.77
C THR A 122 11.81 5.79 6.87
N LEU A 123 10.93 4.92 7.40
CA LEU A 123 10.35 3.79 6.67
C LEU A 123 9.84 4.19 5.25
N TYR A 124 8.97 5.21 5.19
CA TYR A 124 8.33 5.62 3.93
C TYR A 124 9.28 6.25 2.90
N THR A 125 10.47 6.66 3.31
CA THR A 125 11.40 7.42 2.45
C THR A 125 12.71 6.70 2.17
N SER A 126 12.93 5.49 2.71
CA SER A 126 14.24 4.83 2.64
C SER A 126 14.22 3.44 1.99
N ILE A 127 13.06 2.85 1.71
CA ILE A 127 12.97 1.52 1.12
C ILE A 127 13.37 1.56 -0.36
N PRO A 128 14.39 0.79 -0.82
CA PRO A 128 14.75 0.70 -2.22
C PRO A 128 13.60 0.11 -3.06
N HIS A 129 13.29 0.73 -4.22
CA HIS A 129 12.17 0.29 -5.07
C HIS A 129 12.31 -1.15 -5.55
N VAL A 130 13.53 -1.63 -5.82
CA VAL A 130 13.77 -3.01 -6.23
C VAL A 130 13.28 -3.95 -5.12
N GLN A 131 13.78 -3.77 -3.90
CA GLN A 131 13.41 -4.60 -2.76
C GLN A 131 11.92 -4.48 -2.41
N LEU A 132 11.34 -3.28 -2.55
CA LEU A 132 9.90 -3.06 -2.34
C LEU A 132 9.07 -3.87 -3.33
N LYS A 133 9.43 -3.85 -4.62
CA LYS A 133 8.74 -4.60 -5.67
C LYS A 133 8.89 -6.11 -5.47
N ASP A 134 10.08 -6.60 -5.17
CA ASP A 134 10.34 -8.03 -4.93
C ASP A 134 9.50 -8.56 -3.75
N ASN A 135 9.45 -7.83 -2.64
CA ASN A 135 8.67 -8.23 -1.47
C ASN A 135 7.17 -8.24 -1.76
N ILE A 136 6.66 -7.19 -2.45
CA ILE A 136 5.24 -7.12 -2.81
C ILE A 136 4.86 -8.22 -3.79
N THR A 137 5.68 -8.47 -4.81
CA THR A 137 5.48 -9.56 -5.76
C THR A 137 5.40 -10.90 -5.03
N SER A 138 6.36 -11.20 -4.16
CA SER A 138 6.35 -12.41 -3.34
C SER A 138 5.12 -12.53 -2.45
N PHE A 139 4.65 -11.41 -1.88
CA PHE A 139 3.43 -11.38 -1.08
C PHE A 139 2.18 -11.67 -1.95
N VAL A 140 2.06 -11.01 -3.10
CA VAL A 140 0.95 -11.21 -4.03
C VAL A 140 0.89 -12.66 -4.49
N ASP A 141 2.02 -13.24 -4.91
CA ASP A 141 2.11 -14.62 -5.36
C ASP A 141 1.61 -15.59 -4.28
N ARG A 142 2.12 -15.48 -3.06
CA ARG A 142 1.70 -16.33 -1.94
C ARG A 142 0.20 -16.24 -1.67
N VAL A 143 -0.37 -15.03 -1.70
CA VAL A 143 -1.80 -14.85 -1.41
C VAL A 143 -2.66 -15.44 -2.51
N PHE A 144 -2.31 -15.27 -3.78
CA PHE A 144 -3.01 -15.90 -4.89
C PHE A 144 -2.92 -17.43 -4.83
N ASP A 145 -1.74 -17.98 -4.47
CA ASP A 145 -1.53 -19.43 -4.37
C ASP A 145 -2.45 -20.06 -3.32
N PHE A 146 -2.53 -19.53 -2.10
CA PHE A 146 -3.38 -20.14 -1.08
C PHE A 146 -4.87 -19.80 -1.23
N LYS A 147 -5.21 -18.75 -2.00
CA LYS A 147 -6.62 -18.43 -2.32
C LYS A 147 -7.17 -19.32 -3.42
N ASP A 148 -6.30 -19.80 -4.29
CA ASP A 148 -6.67 -20.63 -5.44
C ASP A 148 -7.81 -20.01 -6.27
N LYS A 149 -7.71 -18.69 -6.53
CA LYS A 149 -8.67 -17.91 -7.32
C LYS A 149 -7.93 -17.04 -8.32
N PRO A 150 -8.35 -17.02 -9.60
CA PRO A 150 -7.63 -16.30 -10.65
C PRO A 150 -7.80 -14.78 -10.58
N PHE A 151 -8.87 -14.28 -9.93
CA PHE A 151 -9.19 -12.87 -9.96
C PHE A 151 -9.50 -12.30 -8.59
N LEU A 152 -9.06 -11.05 -8.38
CA LEU A 152 -9.40 -10.21 -7.24
C LEU A 152 -10.17 -8.98 -7.75
N ILE A 153 -11.40 -8.78 -7.25
CA ILE A 153 -12.32 -7.76 -7.73
C ILE A 153 -12.55 -6.72 -6.62
N PRO A 154 -12.01 -5.50 -6.77
CA PRO A 154 -12.23 -4.43 -5.80
C PRO A 154 -13.62 -3.81 -5.96
N ASN A 155 -14.24 -3.48 -4.82
CA ASN A 155 -15.51 -2.77 -4.78
C ASN A 155 -15.32 -1.42 -4.07
N LEU A 156 -15.52 -0.33 -4.79
CA LEU A 156 -15.33 1.03 -4.29
C LEU A 156 -16.36 1.41 -3.22
N TYR A 157 -17.58 0.89 -3.33
CA TYR A 157 -18.66 1.19 -2.40
C TYR A 157 -18.41 0.56 -1.03
N THR A 158 -18.13 -0.75 -1.02
CA THR A 158 -17.87 -1.48 0.23
C THR A 158 -16.43 -1.32 0.74
N LYS A 159 -15.53 -0.76 -0.08
CA LYS A 159 -14.07 -0.64 0.17
C LYS A 159 -13.42 -1.98 0.53
N LYS A 160 -13.94 -3.07 -0.07
CA LYS A 160 -13.42 -4.44 0.07
C LYS A 160 -13.19 -5.04 -1.31
N ALA A 161 -12.26 -5.99 -1.41
CA ALA A 161 -12.12 -6.81 -2.61
C ALA A 161 -12.55 -8.25 -2.30
N TYR A 162 -13.05 -8.94 -3.30
CA TYR A 162 -13.47 -10.34 -3.20
C TYR A 162 -12.82 -11.19 -4.29
N TRP A 163 -12.55 -12.44 -3.94
CA TRP A 163 -11.94 -13.42 -4.82
C TRP A 163 -13.00 -14.07 -5.71
N SER A 164 -12.69 -14.29 -7.00
CA SER A 164 -13.64 -14.82 -7.97
C SER A 164 -12.98 -15.70 -9.02
N ASP A 165 -13.72 -16.68 -9.52
CA ASP A 165 -13.34 -17.50 -10.67
C ASP A 165 -13.73 -16.81 -11.99
N ASN A 166 -14.65 -15.87 -11.93
CA ASN A 166 -15.19 -15.20 -13.11
C ASN A 166 -15.05 -13.69 -12.98
N VAL A 167 -14.86 -13.04 -14.12
CA VAL A 167 -14.85 -11.58 -14.23
C VAL A 167 -16.21 -11.08 -14.70
N SER A 168 -16.63 -9.94 -14.16
CA SER A 168 -17.76 -9.15 -14.64
C SER A 168 -17.24 -7.87 -15.30
N ASN A 169 -18.14 -7.00 -15.78
CA ASN A 169 -17.78 -5.71 -16.39
C ASN A 169 -17.13 -4.70 -15.41
N ASN A 170 -16.72 -5.14 -14.23
CA ASN A 170 -16.04 -4.33 -13.25
C ASN A 170 -14.51 -4.39 -13.44
N VAL A 171 -13.81 -3.44 -12.82
CA VAL A 171 -12.35 -3.53 -12.66
C VAL A 171 -12.01 -4.78 -11.87
N TYR A 172 -11.09 -5.58 -12.39
CA TYR A 172 -10.56 -6.77 -11.75
C TYR A 172 -9.06 -6.88 -11.96
N PHE A 173 -8.42 -7.67 -11.12
CA PHE A 173 -6.99 -7.93 -11.24
C PHE A 173 -6.73 -9.45 -11.23
N SER A 174 -5.98 -9.92 -12.21
CA SER A 174 -5.25 -11.18 -12.11
C SER A 174 -3.99 -10.96 -11.27
N ARG A 175 -3.27 -12.01 -10.94
CA ARG A 175 -1.98 -11.96 -10.27
C ARG A 175 -1.03 -10.99 -11.00
N GLU A 176 -0.83 -11.21 -12.29
CA GLU A 176 0.10 -10.47 -13.15
C GLU A 176 -0.31 -9.00 -13.29
N SER A 177 -1.61 -8.76 -13.53
CA SER A 177 -2.11 -7.39 -13.68
C SER A 177 -2.04 -6.59 -12.38
N LEU A 178 -2.21 -7.24 -11.23
CA LEU A 178 -2.06 -6.58 -9.93
C LEU A 178 -0.60 -6.18 -9.68
N ILE A 179 0.35 -7.08 -9.95
CA ILE A 179 1.78 -6.81 -9.83
C ILE A 179 2.18 -5.68 -10.79
N GLU A 180 1.78 -5.76 -12.06
CA GLU A 180 2.05 -4.71 -13.06
C GLU A 180 1.53 -3.34 -12.60
N CYS A 181 0.32 -3.28 -12.04
CA CYS A 181 -0.28 -2.06 -11.53
C CYS A 181 0.45 -1.48 -10.31
N ILE A 182 0.92 -2.34 -9.40
CA ILE A 182 1.70 -1.92 -8.24
C ILE A 182 3.07 -1.38 -8.67
N GLU A 183 3.76 -2.09 -9.54
CA GLU A 183 5.04 -1.65 -10.10
C GLU A 183 4.91 -0.34 -10.86
N PHE A 184 3.84 -0.20 -11.66
CA PHE A 184 3.56 1.05 -12.37
C PHE A 184 3.36 2.22 -11.40
N LEU A 185 2.61 2.02 -10.32
CA LEU A 185 2.41 3.05 -9.29
C LEU A 185 3.74 3.47 -8.64
N ILE A 186 4.61 2.52 -8.32
CA ILE A 186 5.93 2.77 -7.73
C ILE A 186 6.83 3.53 -8.71
N ASP A 187 6.93 3.06 -9.95
CA ASP A 187 7.84 3.60 -10.96
C ASP A 187 7.39 4.95 -11.53
N ASN A 188 6.10 5.27 -11.43
CA ASN A 188 5.52 6.52 -11.94
C ASN A 188 5.06 7.47 -10.83
N SER A 189 5.69 7.38 -9.66
CA SER A 189 5.43 8.29 -8.55
C SER A 189 6.12 9.64 -8.80
N TYR A 190 5.38 10.57 -9.37
CA TYR A 190 5.82 11.94 -9.63
C TYR A 190 5.17 12.91 -8.65
N VAL A 191 5.89 13.98 -8.30
CA VAL A 191 5.40 15.06 -7.43
C VAL A 191 5.81 16.40 -7.98
N LEU A 192 4.99 17.43 -7.73
CA LEU A 192 5.28 18.81 -8.03
C LEU A 192 5.80 19.52 -6.77
N ILE A 193 6.95 20.17 -6.89
CA ILE A 193 7.51 21.06 -5.87
C ILE A 193 7.81 22.41 -6.57
N ASN A 194 7.11 23.47 -6.19
CA ASN A 194 7.25 24.78 -6.83
C ASN A 194 7.15 24.70 -8.37
N ASN A 195 6.18 23.96 -8.89
CA ASN A 195 5.96 23.73 -10.33
C ASN A 195 7.07 22.97 -11.08
N VAL A 196 8.03 22.39 -10.35
CA VAL A 196 9.06 21.49 -10.92
C VAL A 196 8.65 20.05 -10.66
N ILE A 197 8.75 19.21 -11.69
CA ILE A 197 8.41 17.79 -11.60
C ILE A 197 9.61 17.01 -11.06
N TYR A 198 9.36 16.24 -10.00
CA TYR A 198 10.32 15.28 -9.45
C TYR A 198 9.74 13.89 -9.49
N ARG A 199 10.58 12.88 -9.76
CA ARG A 199 10.22 11.48 -9.63
C ARG A 199 10.76 10.93 -8.32
N GLN A 200 9.93 10.26 -7.55
CA GLN A 200 10.37 9.52 -6.38
C GLN A 200 11.10 8.25 -6.83
N VAL A 201 12.35 8.08 -6.42
CA VAL A 201 13.23 6.95 -6.81
C VAL A 201 13.53 6.00 -5.66
N ILE A 202 13.07 6.33 -4.46
CA ILE A 202 13.23 5.52 -3.24
C ILE A 202 12.03 5.74 -2.32
N GLY A 203 11.69 4.72 -1.57
CA GLY A 203 10.60 4.77 -0.59
C GLY A 203 9.23 4.41 -1.17
N ILE A 204 8.24 4.39 -0.30
CA ILE A 204 6.84 4.10 -0.66
C ILE A 204 6.26 5.35 -1.33
N PRO A 205 5.52 5.21 -2.44
CA PRO A 205 4.90 6.35 -3.10
C PRO A 205 4.09 7.21 -2.15
N MET A 206 4.52 8.46 -1.95
CA MET A 206 3.88 9.39 -1.02
C MET A 206 2.58 9.95 -1.63
N GLY A 207 1.60 10.20 -0.77
CA GLY A 207 0.30 10.75 -1.18
C GLY A 207 -0.62 9.75 -1.89
N THR A 208 -0.27 8.46 -1.92
CA THR A 208 -1.12 7.41 -2.50
C THR A 208 -1.99 6.72 -1.44
N ASN A 209 -3.20 6.35 -1.83
CA ASN A 209 -4.13 5.63 -0.95
C ASN A 209 -3.63 4.22 -0.59
N ALA A 210 -2.77 3.63 -1.41
CA ALA A 210 -2.18 2.31 -1.19
C ALA A 210 -0.94 2.32 -0.26
N GLY A 211 -0.38 3.49 0.05
CA GLY A 211 0.85 3.63 0.83
C GLY A 211 0.91 2.82 2.11
N PRO A 212 -0.09 2.91 3.01
CA PRO A 212 -0.10 2.13 4.25
C PRO A 212 -0.13 0.62 4.01
N GLN A 213 -0.87 0.14 3.00
CA GLN A 213 -0.95 -1.28 2.66
C GLN A 213 0.37 -1.77 2.05
N ILE A 214 0.99 -0.97 1.19
CA ILE A 214 2.33 -1.24 0.64
C ILE A 214 3.37 -1.35 1.78
N ALA A 215 3.32 -0.46 2.78
CA ALA A 215 4.19 -0.54 3.93
C ALA A 215 4.01 -1.84 4.74
N ASN A 216 2.76 -2.31 4.86
CA ASN A 216 2.43 -3.52 5.61
C ASN A 216 2.75 -4.83 4.84
N THR A 217 3.06 -4.75 3.55
CA THR A 217 3.48 -5.90 2.74
C THR A 217 5.00 -6.03 2.65
N TYR A 218 5.73 -4.97 2.99
CA TYR A 218 7.19 -4.95 3.01
C TYR A 218 7.74 -5.59 4.28
#